data_188a83102f2f0055231ca1fd3906ef76
#
_entry.id   188a83102f2f0055231ca1fd3906ef76
#
_cell.length_a   1.000
_cell.length_b   1.000
_cell.length_c   1.000
_cell.angle_alpha   90.00
_cell.angle_beta   90.00
_cell.angle_gamma   90.00
#
_symmetry.space_group_name_H-M   'P 1'
#
loop_
_entity.id
_entity.type
_entity.pdbx_description
1 polymer ?
#
loop_
_entity_poly.entity_id
_entity_poly.type
_entity_poly.pdbx_seq_one_letter_code
_entity_poly.pdbx_strand_id
1 'polypeptide(L)'
;MMDESAGQSLTQEAIDEAVDFRQVVGRMWREFTDKKDWFFKPWNAEKVKDPASGHKVAFEDAPAGLLCHNQEPWVLHPGDNWHGFDAIAEDWCMLDPIKVSLLTPGMGDDGKLEENGVPAALVNAWFNRFGIVPTRVTDFQVMFLFSIGITKGKWGTLLTNLLAFKRAYDSNRPLTEVLPEIVAQYPDRYRNVRLHDLGDELFEYLRKDRPGDLLNAAFAGLPDADLTPREAYERLVSGEVEAVAVDKLATRTAANAVMPYPPGIPMLMSGENFGAVDSPQIGYLRAMQNREQQFPGFAGVIEGAELKDGTYHVLCVKT
;
A
#
# COMPACT_ATOMS: atom_id res chain seq x y z
N MET A 1 -20.44 -17.38 28.00
CA MET A 1 -20.46 -17.96 26.66
C MET A 1 -20.90 -16.86 25.71
N MET A 2 -19.98 -16.28 24.90
CA MET A 2 -20.41 -15.47 23.78
C MET A 2 -21.08 -16.39 22.77
N ASP A 3 -22.23 -15.98 22.29
CA ASP A 3 -23.02 -16.75 21.32
C ASP A 3 -22.22 -16.84 20.02
N GLU A 4 -21.71 -18.00 19.67
CA GLU A 4 -20.94 -18.25 18.43
C GLU A 4 -21.76 -17.87 17.19
N SER A 5 -23.07 -17.93 17.23
CA SER A 5 -23.98 -17.52 16.16
C SER A 5 -23.95 -16.01 15.94
N ALA A 6 -23.80 -15.20 16.99
CA ALA A 6 -23.69 -13.75 16.90
C ALA A 6 -22.35 -13.32 16.23
N GLY A 7 -21.25 -14.01 16.55
CA GLY A 7 -19.95 -13.75 15.94
C GLY A 7 -19.91 -14.07 14.44
N GLN A 8 -20.52 -15.17 14.01
CA GLN A 8 -20.67 -15.55 12.60
C GLN A 8 -21.55 -14.56 11.83
N SER A 9 -22.64 -14.07 12.42
CA SER A 9 -23.51 -13.06 11.82
C SER A 9 -22.78 -11.74 11.54
N LEU A 10 -21.97 -11.25 12.50
CA LEU A 10 -21.22 -10.01 12.35
C LEU A 10 -20.11 -10.10 11.28
N THR A 11 -19.46 -11.26 11.16
CA THR A 11 -18.45 -11.49 10.10
C THR A 11 -19.11 -11.54 8.73
N GLN A 12 -20.28 -12.18 8.62
CA GLN A 12 -21.02 -12.22 7.37
C GLN A 12 -21.46 -10.82 6.93
N GLU A 13 -21.94 -10.00 7.86
CA GLU A 13 -22.33 -8.61 7.58
C GLU A 13 -21.15 -7.78 7.04
N ALA A 14 -19.94 -7.98 7.55
CA ALA A 14 -18.72 -7.32 7.03
C ALA A 14 -18.40 -7.76 5.61
N ILE A 15 -18.57 -9.05 5.27
CA ILE A 15 -18.38 -9.57 3.91
C ILE A 15 -19.43 -8.97 2.97
N ASP A 16 -20.69 -8.95 3.38
CA ASP A 16 -21.80 -8.42 2.57
C ASP A 16 -21.56 -6.95 2.19
N GLU A 17 -21.16 -6.12 3.17
CA GLU A 17 -20.86 -4.69 2.92
C GLU A 17 -19.60 -4.50 2.05
N ALA A 18 -18.60 -5.35 2.19
CA ALA A 18 -17.40 -5.31 1.36
C ALA A 18 -17.71 -5.71 -0.10
N VAL A 19 -18.56 -6.72 -0.30
CA VAL A 19 -19.03 -7.15 -1.63
C VAL A 19 -19.87 -6.05 -2.27
N ASP A 20 -20.85 -5.50 -1.57
CA ASP A 20 -21.69 -4.39 -2.06
C ASP A 20 -20.82 -3.21 -2.55
N PHE A 21 -19.85 -2.81 -1.74
CA PHE A 21 -18.93 -1.72 -2.10
C PHE A 21 -18.09 -2.04 -3.34
N ARG A 22 -17.50 -3.26 -3.42
CA ARG A 22 -16.73 -3.70 -4.60
C ARG A 22 -17.57 -3.67 -5.87
N GLN A 23 -18.80 -4.16 -5.79
CA GLN A 23 -19.71 -4.17 -6.94
C GLN A 23 -20.09 -2.76 -7.40
N VAL A 24 -20.31 -1.83 -6.45
CA VAL A 24 -20.58 -0.42 -6.79
C VAL A 24 -19.37 0.20 -7.49
N VAL A 25 -18.17 0.05 -6.91
CA VAL A 25 -16.93 0.60 -7.50
C VAL A 25 -16.60 -0.07 -8.84
N GLY A 26 -16.82 -1.38 -8.98
CA GLY A 26 -16.63 -2.11 -10.22
C GLY A 26 -17.55 -1.62 -11.35
N ARG A 27 -18.84 -1.40 -11.06
CA ARG A 27 -19.76 -0.77 -12.02
C ARG A 27 -19.32 0.65 -12.40
N MET A 28 -18.89 1.45 -11.44
CA MET A 28 -18.36 2.79 -11.73
C MET A 28 -17.11 2.74 -12.59
N TRP A 29 -16.20 1.81 -12.34
CA TRP A 29 -15.04 1.59 -13.20
C TRP A 29 -15.46 1.27 -14.63
N ARG A 30 -16.32 0.28 -14.84
CA ARG A 30 -16.78 -0.14 -16.16
C ARG A 30 -17.51 0.97 -16.93
N GLU A 31 -18.33 1.78 -16.26
CA GLU A 31 -19.20 2.76 -16.90
C GLU A 31 -18.54 4.12 -17.15
N PHE A 32 -17.60 4.51 -16.29
CA PHE A 32 -17.09 5.88 -16.27
C PHE A 32 -15.59 6.02 -16.52
N THR A 33 -14.81 4.92 -16.53
CA THR A 33 -13.37 5.04 -16.73
C THR A 33 -13.00 5.52 -18.13
N ASP A 34 -13.68 5.02 -19.17
CA ASP A 34 -13.45 5.45 -20.55
C ASP A 34 -13.79 6.94 -20.78
N LYS A 35 -14.72 7.47 -20.00
CA LYS A 35 -15.12 8.89 -19.99
C LYS A 35 -14.17 9.76 -19.16
N LYS A 36 -13.19 9.16 -18.50
CA LYS A 36 -12.27 9.81 -17.54
C LYS A 36 -12.95 10.44 -16.31
N ASP A 37 -14.21 10.09 -16.04
CA ASP A 37 -14.96 10.56 -14.88
C ASP A 37 -14.64 9.77 -13.61
N TRP A 38 -13.98 8.62 -13.74
CA TRP A 38 -13.58 7.74 -12.69
C TRP A 38 -12.24 7.06 -13.00
N PHE A 39 -11.43 6.69 -11.99
CA PHE A 39 -10.16 6.00 -12.20
C PHE A 39 -9.78 4.98 -11.13
N PHE A 40 -10.62 4.76 -10.11
CA PHE A 40 -10.33 3.72 -9.10
C PHE A 40 -10.85 2.36 -9.58
N LYS A 41 -9.94 1.38 -9.70
CA LYS A 41 -10.27 0.01 -10.10
C LYS A 41 -10.28 -0.88 -8.85
N PRO A 42 -11.34 -1.66 -8.57
CA PRO A 42 -11.29 -2.65 -7.49
C PRO A 42 -10.32 -3.77 -7.88
N TRP A 43 -9.51 -4.21 -6.92
CA TRP A 43 -8.58 -5.31 -7.11
C TRP A 43 -9.23 -6.62 -6.70
N ASN A 44 -9.74 -7.35 -7.67
CA ASN A 44 -10.37 -8.68 -7.57
C ASN A 44 -10.45 -9.32 -8.96
N ALA A 45 -10.88 -10.58 -9.04
CA ALA A 45 -11.13 -11.24 -10.31
C ALA A 45 -12.11 -10.41 -11.16
N GLU A 46 -11.82 -10.25 -12.44
CA GLU A 46 -12.71 -9.51 -13.35
C GLU A 46 -14.00 -10.26 -13.65
N LYS A 47 -13.91 -11.58 -13.68
CA LYS A 47 -15.05 -12.48 -13.93
C LYS A 47 -15.03 -13.64 -12.98
N VAL A 48 -16.21 -14.03 -12.52
CA VAL A 48 -16.42 -15.20 -11.66
C VAL A 48 -17.35 -16.19 -12.36
N LYS A 49 -17.19 -17.48 -12.06
CA LYS A 49 -18.04 -18.53 -12.61
C LYS A 49 -19.35 -18.57 -11.81
N ASP A 50 -20.45 -18.33 -12.48
CA ASP A 50 -21.78 -18.55 -11.89
C ASP A 50 -22.13 -20.05 -11.94
N PRO A 51 -22.27 -20.73 -10.81
CA PRO A 51 -22.54 -22.17 -10.78
C PRO A 51 -23.95 -22.51 -11.30
N ALA A 52 -24.89 -21.57 -11.29
CA ALA A 52 -26.26 -21.80 -11.77
C ALA A 52 -26.33 -21.82 -13.30
N SER A 53 -25.59 -20.94 -13.99
CA SER A 53 -25.56 -20.86 -15.44
C SER A 53 -24.36 -21.57 -16.07
N GLY A 54 -23.29 -21.85 -15.29
CA GLY A 54 -22.02 -22.37 -15.76
C GLY A 54 -21.17 -21.36 -16.54
N HIS A 55 -21.64 -20.14 -16.74
CA HIS A 55 -20.96 -19.08 -17.47
C HIS A 55 -20.12 -18.17 -16.53
N LYS A 56 -19.07 -17.56 -17.10
CA LYS A 56 -18.35 -16.48 -16.41
C LYS A 56 -19.12 -15.16 -16.57
N VAL A 57 -19.44 -14.52 -15.45
CA VAL A 57 -20.07 -13.20 -15.37
C VAL A 57 -19.08 -12.19 -14.79
N ALA A 58 -19.24 -10.91 -15.11
CA ALA A 58 -18.42 -9.86 -14.50
C ALA A 58 -18.62 -9.86 -12.98
N PHE A 59 -17.55 -9.63 -12.20
CA PHE A 59 -17.61 -9.66 -10.74
C PHE A 59 -18.70 -8.73 -10.19
N GLU A 60 -18.79 -7.52 -10.74
CA GLU A 60 -19.76 -6.52 -10.31
C GLU A 60 -21.24 -6.86 -10.65
N ASP A 61 -21.47 -7.81 -11.56
CA ASP A 61 -22.79 -8.28 -11.94
C ASP A 61 -23.13 -9.68 -11.37
N ALA A 62 -22.14 -10.28 -10.68
CA ALA A 62 -22.35 -11.59 -10.08
C ALA A 62 -23.41 -11.54 -8.96
N PRO A 63 -24.22 -12.61 -8.76
CA PRO A 63 -25.15 -12.67 -7.65
C PRO A 63 -24.42 -12.45 -6.32
N ALA A 64 -24.93 -11.54 -5.47
CA ALA A 64 -24.32 -11.25 -4.18
C ALA A 64 -24.17 -12.52 -3.32
N GLY A 65 -25.17 -13.41 -3.30
CA GLY A 65 -25.09 -14.69 -2.58
C GLY A 65 -23.95 -15.61 -3.04
N LEU A 66 -23.54 -15.54 -4.33
CA LEU A 66 -22.37 -16.25 -4.82
C LEU A 66 -21.08 -15.67 -4.19
N LEU A 67 -20.93 -14.35 -4.19
CA LEU A 67 -19.75 -13.69 -3.67
C LEU A 67 -19.64 -13.73 -2.14
N CYS A 68 -20.79 -13.65 -1.44
CA CYS A 68 -20.80 -13.60 0.02
C CYS A 68 -20.69 -14.98 0.69
N HIS A 69 -21.08 -16.08 0.04
CA HIS A 69 -21.19 -17.39 0.66
C HIS A 69 -20.34 -18.49 0.00
N ASN A 70 -19.61 -18.19 -1.05
CA ASN A 70 -18.72 -19.14 -1.70
C ASN A 70 -17.28 -18.65 -1.70
N GLN A 71 -16.36 -19.58 -1.50
CA GLN A 71 -14.94 -19.32 -1.47
C GLN A 71 -14.35 -19.16 -2.87
N GLU A 72 -14.86 -19.92 -3.85
CA GLU A 72 -14.30 -20.00 -5.20
C GLU A 72 -14.08 -18.64 -5.89
N PRO A 73 -14.99 -17.65 -5.83
CA PRO A 73 -14.76 -16.33 -6.43
C PRO A 73 -13.55 -15.56 -5.91
N TRP A 74 -12.98 -15.99 -4.79
CA TRP A 74 -11.88 -15.34 -4.09
C TRP A 74 -10.55 -16.07 -4.21
N VAL A 75 -10.57 -17.33 -4.69
CA VAL A 75 -9.36 -18.12 -4.89
C VAL A 75 -8.48 -17.46 -5.95
N LEU A 76 -7.16 -17.44 -5.71
CA LEU A 76 -6.17 -16.99 -6.67
C LEU A 76 -5.72 -18.20 -7.50
N HIS A 77 -6.10 -18.23 -8.77
CA HIS A 77 -5.67 -19.28 -9.69
C HIS A 77 -4.35 -18.90 -10.37
N PRO A 78 -3.38 -19.82 -10.49
CA PRO A 78 -2.11 -19.55 -11.14
C PRO A 78 -2.28 -18.96 -12.55
N GLY A 79 -1.59 -17.85 -12.81
CA GLY A 79 -1.62 -17.19 -14.12
C GLY A 79 -2.81 -16.30 -14.42
N ASP A 80 -3.73 -16.09 -13.46
CA ASP A 80 -4.78 -15.09 -13.61
C ASP A 80 -4.19 -13.67 -13.68
N ASN A 81 -4.56 -12.92 -14.70
CA ASN A 81 -3.98 -11.60 -14.99
C ASN A 81 -4.23 -10.56 -13.90
N TRP A 82 -5.34 -10.65 -13.17
CA TRP A 82 -5.73 -9.63 -12.18
C TRP A 82 -4.81 -9.57 -10.95
N HIS A 83 -4.04 -10.63 -10.67
CA HIS A 83 -3.06 -10.65 -9.59
C HIS A 83 -1.61 -10.92 -10.06
N GLY A 84 -1.42 -11.56 -11.23
CA GLY A 84 -0.11 -11.78 -11.84
C GLY A 84 0.81 -12.78 -11.12
N PHE A 85 0.27 -13.65 -10.26
CA PHE A 85 1.06 -14.67 -9.54
C PHE A 85 1.05 -15.99 -10.31
N ASP A 86 2.11 -16.28 -11.06
CA ASP A 86 2.25 -17.51 -11.86
C ASP A 86 2.70 -18.72 -11.04
N ALA A 87 3.43 -18.49 -9.96
CA ALA A 87 4.12 -19.52 -9.18
C ALA A 87 3.37 -20.01 -7.94
N ILE A 88 2.12 -19.59 -7.75
CA ILE A 88 1.29 -20.13 -6.65
C ILE A 88 0.75 -21.50 -7.00
N ALA A 89 0.55 -22.37 -6.00
CA ALA A 89 -0.15 -23.63 -6.22
C ALA A 89 -1.67 -23.40 -6.32
N GLU A 90 -2.35 -24.23 -7.11
CA GLU A 90 -3.82 -24.21 -7.20
C GLU A 90 -4.43 -24.40 -5.81
N ASP A 91 -5.52 -23.65 -5.52
CA ASP A 91 -6.24 -23.67 -4.24
C ASP A 91 -5.39 -23.34 -2.99
N TRP A 92 -4.19 -22.75 -3.17
CA TRP A 92 -3.29 -22.46 -2.04
C TRP A 92 -3.67 -21.21 -1.26
N CYS A 93 -4.19 -20.19 -1.92
CA CYS A 93 -4.54 -18.93 -1.28
C CYS A 93 -5.76 -18.26 -1.92
N MET A 94 -6.36 -17.36 -1.17
CA MET A 94 -7.51 -16.59 -1.63
C MET A 94 -7.39 -15.13 -1.21
N LEU A 95 -8.04 -14.25 -1.95
CA LEU A 95 -8.24 -12.86 -1.56
C LEU A 95 -9.21 -12.81 -0.37
N ASP A 96 -8.83 -12.11 0.68
CA ASP A 96 -9.71 -11.88 1.83
C ASP A 96 -10.86 -10.93 1.41
N PRO A 97 -12.12 -11.35 1.46
CA PRO A 97 -13.26 -10.55 1.00
C PRO A 97 -13.37 -9.19 1.68
N ILE A 98 -13.04 -9.10 2.97
CA ILE A 98 -13.16 -7.86 3.75
C ILE A 98 -11.96 -6.91 3.59
N LYS A 99 -10.88 -7.34 2.94
CA LYS A 99 -9.74 -6.48 2.59
C LYS A 99 -9.93 -5.89 1.19
N VAL A 100 -10.62 -4.77 1.13
CA VAL A 100 -10.97 -4.11 -0.12
C VAL A 100 -9.85 -3.22 -0.61
N SER A 101 -9.21 -3.63 -1.69
CA SER A 101 -8.16 -2.86 -2.36
C SER A 101 -8.70 -2.13 -3.58
N LEU A 102 -8.31 -0.87 -3.71
CA LEU A 102 -8.57 -0.04 -4.89
C LEU A 102 -7.24 0.35 -5.52
N LEU A 103 -7.13 0.15 -6.81
CA LEU A 103 -5.99 0.60 -7.61
C LEU A 103 -6.23 2.02 -8.09
N THR A 104 -5.16 2.81 -8.11
CA THR A 104 -5.07 4.08 -8.83
C THR A 104 -4.32 3.87 -10.14
N PRO A 105 -4.49 4.73 -11.16
CA PRO A 105 -3.73 4.63 -12.42
C PRO A 105 -2.22 4.72 -12.21
N GLY A 106 -1.46 4.11 -13.10
CA GLY A 106 0.00 4.24 -13.13
C GLY A 106 0.77 2.92 -13.20
N MET A 107 0.08 1.80 -12.95
CA MET A 107 0.65 0.46 -13.13
C MET A 107 -0.31 -0.39 -13.95
N GLY A 108 0.17 -0.92 -15.07
CA GLY A 108 -0.58 -1.84 -15.92
C GLY A 108 -0.73 -3.23 -15.31
N ASP A 109 -1.64 -4.02 -15.85
CA ASP A 109 -1.89 -5.39 -15.42
C ASP A 109 -0.65 -6.31 -15.62
N ASP A 110 0.32 -5.88 -16.45
CA ASP A 110 1.63 -6.53 -16.64
C ASP A 110 2.69 -6.12 -15.59
N GLY A 111 2.31 -5.35 -14.59
CA GLY A 111 3.20 -4.86 -13.52
C GLY A 111 4.18 -3.76 -13.97
N LYS A 112 4.03 -3.23 -15.20
CA LYS A 112 4.86 -2.12 -15.66
C LYS A 112 4.20 -0.77 -15.40
N LEU A 113 5.03 0.23 -15.18
CA LEU A 113 4.56 1.60 -15.03
C LEU A 113 4.04 2.14 -16.37
N GLU A 114 2.88 2.78 -16.31
CA GLU A 114 2.24 3.46 -17.43
C GLU A 114 2.92 4.80 -17.75
N GLU A 115 2.40 5.53 -18.74
CA GLU A 115 2.92 6.86 -19.09
C GLU A 115 2.53 7.92 -18.04
N ASN A 116 1.33 7.78 -17.47
CA ASN A 116 0.78 8.70 -16.47
C ASN A 116 0.20 7.89 -15.31
N GLY A 117 0.15 8.50 -14.12
CA GLY A 117 -0.39 7.82 -12.96
C GLY A 117 -0.80 8.75 -11.83
N VAL A 118 -1.54 8.19 -10.87
CA VAL A 118 -1.98 8.87 -9.66
C VAL A 118 -1.40 8.14 -8.46
N PRO A 119 -0.31 8.65 -7.85
CA PRO A 119 0.28 8.01 -6.68
C PRO A 119 -0.71 7.91 -5.52
N ALA A 120 -0.88 6.70 -4.97
CA ALA A 120 -1.84 6.44 -3.90
C ALA A 120 -1.53 7.21 -2.60
N ALA A 121 -0.30 7.68 -2.42
CA ALA A 121 0.08 8.54 -1.30
C ALA A 121 -0.75 9.85 -1.26
N LEU A 122 -1.12 10.42 -2.41
CA LEU A 122 -2.00 11.60 -2.47
C LEU A 122 -3.42 11.28 -2.03
N VAL A 123 -3.92 10.11 -2.45
CA VAL A 123 -5.26 9.62 -2.05
C VAL A 123 -5.30 9.39 -0.54
N ASN A 124 -4.24 8.80 0.02
CA ASN A 124 -4.09 8.61 1.47
C ASN A 124 -4.06 9.95 2.23
N ALA A 125 -3.28 10.91 1.77
CA ALA A 125 -3.22 12.23 2.39
C ALA A 125 -4.58 12.93 2.38
N TRP A 126 -5.33 12.81 1.28
CA TRP A 126 -6.71 13.29 1.19
C TRP A 126 -7.63 12.61 2.21
N PHE A 127 -7.61 11.27 2.31
CA PHE A 127 -8.47 10.53 3.21
C PHE A 127 -8.22 10.85 4.68
N ASN A 128 -6.95 10.99 5.08
CA ASN A 128 -6.57 11.31 6.46
C ASN A 128 -7.25 12.58 6.98
N ARG A 129 -7.51 13.58 6.12
CA ARG A 129 -8.24 14.80 6.47
C ARG A 129 -9.69 14.53 6.92
N PHE A 130 -10.28 13.44 6.43
CA PHE A 130 -11.67 13.08 6.73
C PHE A 130 -11.77 11.94 7.74
N GLY A 131 -10.66 11.59 8.39
CA GLY A 131 -10.61 10.49 9.36
C GLY A 131 -10.80 9.10 8.73
N ILE A 132 -10.61 8.99 7.41
CA ILE A 132 -10.62 7.71 6.70
C ILE A 132 -9.18 7.23 6.61
N VAL A 133 -8.87 6.13 7.32
CA VAL A 133 -7.52 5.58 7.41
C VAL A 133 -7.45 4.26 6.65
N PRO A 134 -6.79 4.21 5.48
CA PRO A 134 -6.52 2.95 4.80
C PRO A 134 -5.63 2.04 5.66
N THR A 135 -5.87 0.73 5.61
CA THR A 135 -5.06 -0.26 6.35
C THR A 135 -3.68 -0.43 5.71
N ARG A 136 -3.59 -0.24 4.39
CA ARG A 136 -2.34 -0.31 3.62
C ARG A 136 -2.39 0.66 2.45
N VAL A 137 -1.26 1.29 2.17
CA VAL A 137 -1.07 2.15 0.99
C VAL A 137 0.25 1.77 0.34
N THR A 138 0.23 1.38 -0.93
CA THR A 138 1.42 1.18 -1.76
C THR A 138 1.57 2.34 -2.75
N ASP A 139 2.41 2.22 -3.77
CA ASP A 139 2.57 3.30 -4.74
C ASP A 139 1.27 3.57 -5.54
N PHE A 140 0.49 2.52 -5.87
CA PHE A 140 -0.73 2.61 -6.68
C PHE A 140 -1.93 1.86 -6.10
N GLN A 141 -1.93 1.56 -4.81
CA GLN A 141 -3.03 0.84 -4.17
C GLN A 141 -3.36 1.45 -2.81
N VAL A 142 -4.63 1.59 -2.52
CA VAL A 142 -5.17 1.86 -1.18
C VAL A 142 -6.06 0.69 -0.75
N MET A 143 -5.82 0.16 0.45
CA MET A 143 -6.58 -0.96 0.98
C MET A 143 -7.34 -0.56 2.24
N PHE A 144 -8.61 -0.93 2.29
CA PHE A 144 -9.51 -0.71 3.42
C PHE A 144 -9.91 -2.04 4.05
N LEU A 145 -9.99 -2.08 5.36
CA LEU A 145 -10.53 -3.21 6.11
C LEU A 145 -12.01 -2.95 6.42
N PHE A 146 -12.87 -3.75 5.84
CA PHE A 146 -14.31 -3.79 6.15
C PHE A 146 -14.52 -4.69 7.37
N SER A 147 -14.32 -4.13 8.55
CA SER A 147 -14.52 -4.84 9.82
C SER A 147 -15.95 -4.71 10.34
N ILE A 148 -16.23 -5.38 11.43
CA ILE A 148 -17.50 -5.29 12.17
C ILE A 148 -17.89 -3.82 12.40
N GLY A 149 -19.13 -3.47 12.04
CA GLY A 149 -19.67 -2.12 12.17
C GLY A 149 -19.36 -1.17 11.02
N ILE A 150 -18.78 -1.64 9.92
CA ILE A 150 -18.80 -0.90 8.65
C ILE A 150 -20.18 -1.08 8.03
N THR A 151 -20.88 0.02 7.79
CA THR A 151 -22.24 0.08 7.24
C THR A 151 -22.25 0.83 5.91
N LYS A 152 -23.35 0.74 5.16
CA LYS A 152 -23.59 1.53 3.94
C LYS A 152 -23.33 3.03 4.14
N GLY A 153 -23.67 3.60 5.28
CA GLY A 153 -23.40 4.99 5.61
C GLY A 153 -21.89 5.30 5.66
N LYS A 154 -21.11 4.41 6.27
CA LYS A 154 -19.65 4.59 6.38
C LYS A 154 -18.95 4.43 5.05
N TRP A 155 -19.21 3.36 4.30
CA TRP A 155 -18.58 3.22 2.99
C TRP A 155 -19.18 4.17 1.92
N GLY A 156 -20.41 4.65 2.10
CA GLY A 156 -20.95 5.75 1.32
C GLY A 156 -20.15 7.04 1.49
N THR A 157 -19.67 7.31 2.71
CA THR A 157 -18.73 8.41 2.98
C THR A 157 -17.39 8.18 2.26
N LEU A 158 -16.86 6.94 2.27
CA LEU A 158 -15.66 6.59 1.52
C LEU A 158 -15.85 6.85 0.02
N LEU A 159 -16.95 6.38 -0.58
CA LEU A 159 -17.26 6.59 -1.99
C LEU A 159 -17.39 8.08 -2.35
N THR A 160 -18.05 8.86 -1.49
CA THR A 160 -18.17 10.33 -1.67
C THR A 160 -16.80 11.00 -1.67
N ASN A 161 -15.88 10.57 -0.79
CA ASN A 161 -14.53 11.11 -0.73
C ASN A 161 -13.66 10.68 -1.93
N LEU A 162 -13.84 9.46 -2.47
CA LEU A 162 -13.21 9.04 -3.73
C LEU A 162 -13.63 9.94 -4.89
N LEU A 163 -14.93 10.22 -5.03
CA LEU A 163 -15.46 11.14 -6.04
C LEU A 163 -14.95 12.58 -5.85
N ALA A 164 -14.90 13.06 -4.60
CA ALA A 164 -14.41 14.39 -4.30
C ALA A 164 -12.91 14.52 -4.61
N PHE A 165 -12.11 13.51 -4.27
CA PHE A 165 -10.69 13.46 -4.65
C PHE A 165 -10.53 13.51 -6.17
N LYS A 166 -11.25 12.66 -6.92
CA LYS A 166 -11.19 12.62 -8.38
C LYS A 166 -11.46 14.00 -8.99
N ARG A 167 -12.52 14.68 -8.54
CA ARG A 167 -12.87 16.03 -9.02
C ARG A 167 -11.80 17.06 -8.67
N ALA A 168 -11.23 17.01 -7.45
CA ALA A 168 -10.16 17.90 -7.03
C ALA A 168 -8.89 17.69 -7.85
N TYR A 169 -8.56 16.43 -8.15
CA TYR A 169 -7.42 16.06 -8.99
C TYR A 169 -7.58 16.54 -10.43
N ASP A 170 -8.72 16.26 -11.07
CA ASP A 170 -9.00 16.68 -12.45
C ASP A 170 -9.00 18.21 -12.62
N SER A 171 -9.55 18.92 -11.64
CA SER A 171 -9.56 20.39 -11.65
C SER A 171 -8.23 21.00 -11.18
N ASN A 172 -7.24 20.18 -10.87
CA ASN A 172 -5.92 20.56 -10.41
C ASN A 172 -5.98 21.65 -9.32
N ARG A 173 -6.71 21.36 -8.22
CA ARG A 173 -6.92 22.34 -7.14
C ARG A 173 -5.64 22.66 -6.39
N PRO A 174 -5.48 23.91 -5.86
CA PRO A 174 -4.33 24.28 -5.04
C PRO A 174 -4.20 23.37 -3.80
N LEU A 175 -2.98 22.97 -3.44
CA LEU A 175 -2.75 22.16 -2.23
C LEU A 175 -3.18 22.89 -0.95
N THR A 176 -3.11 24.21 -0.91
CA THR A 176 -3.61 25.04 0.20
C THR A 176 -5.08 24.81 0.51
N GLU A 177 -5.86 24.38 -0.47
CA GLU A 177 -7.30 24.06 -0.30
C GLU A 177 -7.52 22.58 -0.01
N VAL A 178 -6.76 21.70 -0.66
CA VAL A 178 -7.01 20.26 -0.65
C VAL A 178 -6.19 19.48 0.39
N LEU A 179 -4.99 19.98 0.74
CA LEU A 179 -4.09 19.38 1.77
C LEU A 179 -3.46 20.48 2.63
N PRO A 180 -4.26 21.36 3.28
CA PRO A 180 -3.74 22.51 4.01
C PRO A 180 -2.80 22.13 5.16
N GLU A 181 -2.97 20.95 5.78
CA GLU A 181 -2.13 20.47 6.87
C GLU A 181 -0.70 20.20 6.38
N ILE A 182 -0.56 19.56 5.22
CA ILE A 182 0.74 19.31 4.56
C ILE A 182 1.40 20.64 4.18
N VAL A 183 0.63 21.56 3.62
CA VAL A 183 1.15 22.89 3.26
C VAL A 183 1.59 23.68 4.49
N ALA A 184 0.86 23.59 5.61
CA ALA A 184 1.24 24.25 6.87
C ALA A 184 2.53 23.65 7.45
N GLN A 185 2.74 22.35 7.31
CA GLN A 185 3.94 21.67 7.79
C GLN A 185 5.17 21.95 6.89
N TYR A 186 4.97 22.04 5.58
CA TYR A 186 6.04 22.22 4.58
C TYR A 186 5.73 23.37 3.61
N PRO A 187 5.60 24.63 4.12
CA PRO A 187 5.12 25.75 3.31
C PRO A 187 6.04 26.13 2.15
N ASP A 188 7.36 26.00 2.33
CA ASP A 188 8.34 26.34 1.30
C ASP A 188 8.27 25.38 0.09
N ARG A 189 7.87 24.13 0.35
CA ARG A 189 7.73 23.12 -0.70
C ARG A 189 6.37 23.20 -1.41
N TYR A 190 5.25 23.43 -0.67
CA TYR A 190 3.92 23.14 -1.19
C TYR A 190 2.98 24.35 -1.34
N ARG A 191 3.33 25.54 -0.86
CA ARG A 191 2.44 26.72 -0.89
C ARG A 191 1.87 27.06 -2.26
N ASN A 192 2.67 26.88 -3.32
CA ASN A 192 2.30 27.22 -4.68
C ASN A 192 2.07 25.99 -5.58
N VAL A 193 1.97 24.81 -4.99
CA VAL A 193 1.80 23.56 -5.72
C VAL A 193 0.32 23.21 -5.82
N ARG A 194 -0.06 22.55 -6.90
CA ARG A 194 -1.42 22.10 -7.17
C ARG A 194 -1.45 20.57 -7.12
N LEU A 195 -2.63 19.98 -6.93
CA LEU A 195 -2.78 18.57 -6.62
C LEU A 195 -2.34 17.65 -7.77
N HIS A 196 -2.75 17.95 -9.00
CA HIS A 196 -2.38 17.16 -10.17
C HIS A 196 -0.88 17.31 -10.48
N ASP A 197 -0.36 18.55 -10.43
CA ASP A 197 1.06 18.81 -10.67
C ASP A 197 1.94 18.03 -9.68
N LEU A 198 1.55 17.97 -8.40
CA LEU A 198 2.24 17.13 -7.42
C LEU A 198 2.13 15.64 -7.75
N GLY A 199 0.98 15.22 -8.28
CA GLY A 199 0.78 13.85 -8.76
C GLY A 199 1.79 13.47 -9.85
N ASP A 200 1.95 14.33 -10.84
CA ASP A 200 2.89 14.14 -11.93
C ASP A 200 4.35 14.10 -11.44
N GLU A 201 4.74 15.02 -10.54
CA GLU A 201 6.08 15.03 -9.94
C GLU A 201 6.36 13.74 -9.15
N LEU A 202 5.41 13.29 -8.31
CA LEU A 202 5.53 12.05 -7.54
C LEU A 202 5.56 10.81 -8.46
N PHE A 203 4.73 10.79 -9.51
CA PHE A 203 4.70 9.69 -10.46
C PHE A 203 6.01 9.58 -11.23
N GLU A 204 6.56 10.71 -11.69
CA GLU A 204 7.87 10.71 -12.38
C GLU A 204 9.00 10.25 -11.46
N TYR A 205 8.94 10.60 -10.16
CA TYR A 205 9.86 10.05 -9.16
C TYR A 205 9.75 8.51 -9.08
N LEU A 206 8.53 7.98 -8.95
CA LEU A 206 8.31 6.53 -8.89
C LEU A 206 8.82 5.82 -10.15
N ARG A 207 8.65 6.46 -11.30
CA ARG A 207 9.10 5.94 -12.60
C ARG A 207 10.62 5.92 -12.74
N LYS A 208 11.29 6.95 -12.24
CA LYS A 208 12.74 7.11 -12.33
C LYS A 208 13.49 6.29 -11.28
N ASP A 209 13.11 6.41 -10.03
CA ASP A 209 13.85 5.86 -8.89
C ASP A 209 13.37 4.43 -8.52
N ARG A 210 12.20 4.00 -9.00
CA ARG A 210 11.63 2.64 -8.89
C ARG A 210 11.78 2.02 -7.48
N PRO A 211 11.32 2.68 -6.41
CA PRO A 211 11.49 2.20 -5.05
C PRO A 211 10.87 0.82 -4.81
N GLY A 212 9.80 0.47 -5.52
CA GLY A 212 9.19 -0.86 -5.48
C GLY A 212 10.12 -1.97 -5.95
N ASP A 213 10.91 -1.73 -7.00
CA ASP A 213 11.89 -2.72 -7.49
C ASP A 213 13.05 -2.88 -6.51
N LEU A 214 13.51 -1.76 -5.92
CA LEU A 214 14.54 -1.82 -4.88
C LEU A 214 14.06 -2.59 -3.66
N LEU A 215 12.80 -2.42 -3.26
CA LEU A 215 12.21 -3.17 -2.16
C LEU A 215 12.09 -4.67 -2.50
N ASN A 216 11.65 -5.01 -3.71
CA ASN A 216 11.60 -6.40 -4.17
C ASN A 216 12.99 -7.03 -4.20
N ALA A 217 14.00 -6.30 -4.68
CA ALA A 217 15.39 -6.76 -4.66
C ALA A 217 15.91 -6.95 -3.22
N ALA A 218 15.52 -6.08 -2.28
CA ALA A 218 15.89 -6.20 -0.88
C ALA A 218 15.30 -7.45 -0.21
N PHE A 219 14.14 -7.94 -0.66
CA PHE A 219 13.53 -9.18 -0.18
C PHE A 219 13.97 -10.44 -0.96
N ALA A 220 14.56 -10.29 -2.14
CA ALA A 220 14.97 -11.42 -2.97
C ALA A 220 16.18 -12.18 -2.43
N GLY A 221 16.99 -11.56 -1.57
CA GLY A 221 18.16 -12.16 -0.94
C GLY A 221 18.10 -12.01 0.59
N LEU A 222 18.49 -13.07 1.30
CA LEU A 222 18.62 -13.00 2.75
C LEU A 222 19.94 -12.32 3.11
N PRO A 223 19.94 -11.31 4.01
CA PRO A 223 21.16 -10.74 4.55
C PRO A 223 21.96 -11.76 5.36
N ASP A 224 23.28 -11.63 5.39
CA ASP A 224 24.14 -12.42 6.27
C ASP A 224 23.92 -12.00 7.74
N ALA A 225 23.86 -12.98 8.64
CA ALA A 225 23.74 -12.73 10.06
C ALA A 225 25.13 -12.75 10.73
N ASP A 226 25.54 -11.61 11.30
CA ASP A 226 26.76 -11.51 12.11
C ASP A 226 26.51 -11.95 13.54
N LEU A 227 25.29 -11.70 14.05
CA LEU A 227 24.83 -12.01 15.39
C LEU A 227 23.45 -12.69 15.33
N THR A 228 23.15 -13.47 16.35
CA THR A 228 21.76 -13.89 16.56
C THR A 228 20.91 -12.69 17.00
N PRO A 229 19.58 -12.69 16.78
CA PRO A 229 18.70 -11.64 17.27
C PRO A 229 18.80 -11.41 18.79
N ARG A 230 19.07 -12.47 19.55
CA ARG A 230 19.30 -12.39 20.99
C ARG A 230 20.56 -11.61 21.33
N GLU A 231 21.69 -11.92 20.69
CA GLU A 231 22.97 -11.23 20.92
C GLU A 231 22.86 -9.75 20.54
N ALA A 232 22.20 -9.45 19.40
CA ALA A 232 21.95 -8.08 18.98
C ALA A 232 21.08 -7.34 20.03
N TYR A 233 20.05 -7.99 20.57
CA TYR A 233 19.21 -7.41 21.62
C TYR A 233 20.00 -7.16 22.92
N GLU A 234 20.89 -8.08 23.33
CA GLU A 234 21.77 -7.89 24.50
C GLU A 234 22.68 -6.66 24.30
N ARG A 235 23.23 -6.45 23.10
CA ARG A 235 23.99 -5.24 22.75
C ARG A 235 23.12 -3.97 22.80
N LEU A 236 21.89 -4.05 22.29
CA LEU A 236 20.95 -2.92 22.31
C LEU A 236 20.64 -2.50 23.77
N VAL A 237 20.30 -3.44 24.64
CA VAL A 237 19.97 -3.17 26.05
C VAL A 237 21.16 -2.66 26.83
N SER A 238 22.37 -3.15 26.50
CA SER A 238 23.62 -2.69 27.14
C SER A 238 24.12 -1.33 26.63
N GLY A 239 23.43 -0.71 25.64
CA GLY A 239 23.86 0.56 25.06
C GLY A 239 25.08 0.45 24.14
N GLU A 240 25.43 -0.77 23.72
CA GLU A 240 26.53 -1.04 22.78
C GLU A 240 26.07 -0.85 21.33
N VAL A 241 25.31 0.21 21.08
CA VAL A 241 24.76 0.57 19.80
C VAL A 241 24.99 2.05 19.49
N GLU A 242 24.93 2.39 18.21
CA GLU A 242 25.02 3.77 17.72
C GLU A 242 24.08 3.99 16.52
N ALA A 243 23.59 5.23 16.37
CA ALA A 243 22.80 5.62 15.23
C ALA A 243 23.72 5.91 14.04
N VAL A 244 23.55 5.18 12.95
CA VAL A 244 24.39 5.26 11.75
C VAL A 244 23.58 5.80 10.60
N ALA A 245 24.07 6.87 9.95
CA ALA A 245 23.43 7.43 8.76
C ALA A 245 23.46 6.45 7.59
N VAL A 246 22.40 6.48 6.74
CA VAL A 246 22.21 5.53 5.62
C VAL A 246 23.44 5.39 4.73
N ASP A 247 24.18 6.48 4.50
CA ASP A 247 25.39 6.46 3.65
C ASP A 247 26.60 5.75 4.28
N LYS A 248 26.51 5.43 5.58
CA LYS A 248 27.55 4.75 6.37
C LYS A 248 27.14 3.36 6.86
N LEU A 249 26.06 2.80 6.32
CA LEU A 249 25.53 1.50 6.74
C LEU A 249 26.30 0.30 6.16
N ALA A 250 27.13 0.51 5.12
CA ALA A 250 27.88 -0.58 4.53
C ALA A 250 28.69 -1.36 5.58
N THR A 251 28.54 -2.69 5.56
CA THR A 251 29.18 -3.64 6.49
C THR A 251 28.82 -3.46 7.97
N ARG A 252 27.75 -2.71 8.27
CA ARG A 252 27.27 -2.54 9.65
C ARG A 252 26.20 -3.59 9.96
N THR A 253 26.18 -4.00 11.23
CA THR A 253 25.20 -4.97 11.77
C THR A 253 24.03 -4.22 12.39
N ALA A 254 22.82 -4.50 11.98
CA ALA A 254 21.60 -3.90 12.51
C ALA A 254 21.36 -4.36 13.96
N ALA A 255 21.13 -3.41 14.86
CA ALA A 255 20.81 -3.71 16.27
C ALA A 255 19.30 -3.98 16.46
N ASN A 256 18.46 -3.47 15.59
CA ASN A 256 17.01 -3.67 15.60
C ASN A 256 16.53 -4.03 14.19
N ALA A 257 15.32 -4.59 14.09
CA ALA A 257 14.72 -4.86 12.79
C ALA A 257 14.46 -3.56 12.01
N VAL A 258 14.68 -3.60 10.69
CA VAL A 258 14.36 -2.52 9.75
C VAL A 258 13.24 -2.99 8.84
N MET A 259 12.07 -2.37 8.98
CA MET A 259 10.84 -2.86 8.39
C MET A 259 10.09 -1.75 7.65
N PRO A 260 10.07 -1.78 6.31
CA PRO A 260 9.22 -0.87 5.52
C PRO A 260 7.73 -1.15 5.76
N TYR A 261 6.94 -0.11 5.87
CA TYR A 261 5.51 -0.25 5.97
C TYR A 261 4.77 0.64 4.95
N PRO A 262 4.10 0.03 3.95
CA PRO A 262 3.98 -1.39 3.64
C PRO A 262 5.28 -2.04 3.11
N PRO A 263 5.46 -3.38 3.16
CA PRO A 263 4.44 -4.40 3.49
C PRO A 263 4.37 -4.77 4.98
N GLY A 264 5.25 -4.26 5.85
CA GLY A 264 5.34 -4.68 7.24
C GLY A 264 6.09 -6.02 7.41
N ILE A 265 7.03 -6.29 6.51
CA ILE A 265 7.95 -7.44 6.54
C ILE A 265 9.35 -6.90 6.81
N PRO A 266 10.09 -7.44 7.78
CA PRO A 266 11.47 -7.00 8.02
C PRO A 266 12.34 -7.20 6.77
N MET A 267 12.99 -6.13 6.35
CA MET A 267 14.01 -6.12 5.30
C MET A 267 15.37 -6.55 5.86
N LEU A 268 15.61 -6.23 7.13
CA LEU A 268 16.69 -6.76 7.96
C LEU A 268 16.13 -7.11 9.33
N MET A 269 16.61 -8.21 9.89
CA MET A 269 16.40 -8.56 11.28
C MET A 269 17.55 -8.05 12.16
N SER A 270 17.32 -7.98 13.47
CA SER A 270 18.38 -7.68 14.44
C SER A 270 19.52 -8.70 14.32
N GLY A 271 20.75 -8.23 14.21
CA GLY A 271 21.94 -9.08 14.06
C GLY A 271 22.35 -9.31 12.60
N GLU A 272 21.54 -8.93 11.62
CA GLU A 272 21.89 -9.04 10.20
C GLU A 272 22.73 -7.85 9.72
N ASN A 273 23.57 -8.10 8.73
CA ASN A 273 24.50 -7.15 8.14
C ASN A 273 23.88 -6.45 6.93
N PHE A 274 24.09 -5.14 6.79
CA PHE A 274 23.63 -4.36 5.64
C PHE A 274 24.34 -4.73 4.33
N GLY A 275 25.43 -5.49 4.38
CA GLY A 275 26.21 -5.86 3.21
C GLY A 275 27.05 -4.72 2.63
N ALA A 276 27.34 -4.82 1.35
CA ALA A 276 28.15 -3.81 0.64
C ALA A 276 27.38 -2.51 0.42
N VAL A 277 28.08 -1.45 0.03
CA VAL A 277 27.53 -0.09 -0.19
C VAL A 277 26.44 -0.02 -1.24
N ASP A 278 26.41 -0.98 -2.16
CA ASP A 278 25.43 -1.17 -3.23
C ASP A 278 24.38 -2.24 -2.93
N SER A 279 24.28 -2.70 -1.67
CA SER A 279 23.25 -3.66 -1.28
C SER A 279 21.85 -3.11 -1.53
N PRO A 280 20.88 -3.95 -1.93
CA PRO A 280 19.51 -3.52 -2.20
C PRO A 280 18.84 -2.86 -0.99
N GLN A 281 19.17 -3.31 0.23
CA GLN A 281 18.66 -2.75 1.48
C GLN A 281 19.08 -1.30 1.67
N ILE A 282 20.37 -0.98 1.46
CA ILE A 282 20.88 0.39 1.50
C ILE A 282 20.29 1.21 0.34
N GLY A 283 20.20 0.62 -0.83
CA GLY A 283 19.58 1.23 -2.01
C GLY A 283 18.15 1.69 -1.76
N TYR A 284 17.33 0.82 -1.16
CA TYR A 284 15.96 1.17 -0.78
C TYR A 284 15.89 2.31 0.24
N LEU A 285 16.69 2.23 1.31
CA LEU A 285 16.72 3.30 2.33
C LEU A 285 17.11 4.65 1.75
N ARG A 286 18.08 4.68 0.82
CA ARG A 286 18.46 5.91 0.08
C ARG A 286 17.34 6.43 -0.79
N ALA A 287 16.65 5.56 -1.52
CA ALA A 287 15.49 5.96 -2.33
C ALA A 287 14.40 6.59 -1.44
N MET A 288 14.07 5.97 -0.33
CA MET A 288 13.08 6.52 0.59
C MET A 288 13.51 7.83 1.24
N GLN A 289 14.81 8.01 1.55
CA GLN A 289 15.36 9.27 2.00
C GLN A 289 15.21 10.36 0.92
N ASN A 290 15.54 10.07 -0.32
CA ASN A 290 15.38 10.99 -1.44
C ASN A 290 13.91 11.36 -1.65
N ARG A 291 12.99 10.41 -1.48
CA ARG A 291 11.56 10.66 -1.55
C ARG A 291 11.12 11.64 -0.47
N GLU A 292 11.56 11.45 0.78
CA GLU A 292 11.21 12.36 1.87
C GLU A 292 11.81 13.76 1.67
N GLN A 293 13.02 13.87 1.14
CA GLN A 293 13.65 15.16 0.85
C GLN A 293 12.94 15.91 -0.28
N GLN A 294 12.46 15.21 -1.31
CA GLN A 294 11.77 15.83 -2.46
C GLN A 294 10.28 16.07 -2.17
N PHE A 295 9.65 15.15 -1.44
CA PHE A 295 8.22 15.11 -1.17
C PHE A 295 7.94 14.89 0.32
N PRO A 296 8.38 15.82 1.21
CA PRO A 296 8.22 15.66 2.64
C PRO A 296 6.75 15.47 3.02
N GLY A 297 6.49 14.46 3.87
CA GLY A 297 5.15 14.05 4.28
C GLY A 297 4.45 13.04 3.36
N PHE A 298 5.10 12.62 2.25
CA PHE A 298 4.58 11.59 1.34
C PHE A 298 5.44 10.32 1.27
N ALA A 299 6.51 10.23 2.04
CA ALA A 299 7.26 8.98 2.19
C ALA A 299 6.50 7.99 3.09
N GLY A 300 6.77 6.71 2.88
CA GLY A 300 6.26 5.66 3.76
C GLY A 300 6.99 5.63 5.10
N VAL A 301 6.44 4.89 6.06
CA VAL A 301 7.08 4.65 7.35
C VAL A 301 8.08 3.51 7.20
N ILE A 302 9.26 3.67 7.78
CA ILE A 302 10.26 2.59 7.93
C ILE A 302 10.51 2.42 9.43
N GLU A 303 9.91 1.39 10.01
CA GLU A 303 10.20 1.05 11.40
C GLU A 303 11.66 0.62 11.56
N GLY A 304 12.30 1.08 12.61
CA GLY A 304 13.72 0.81 12.84
C GLY A 304 14.68 1.76 12.13
N ALA A 305 14.19 2.68 11.31
CA ALA A 305 14.96 3.78 10.76
C ALA A 305 14.33 5.12 11.17
N GLU A 306 15.14 6.03 11.71
CA GLU A 306 14.71 7.34 12.18
C GLU A 306 15.20 8.44 11.24
N LEU A 307 14.29 9.30 10.80
CA LEU A 307 14.64 10.46 9.98
C LEU A 307 15.09 11.62 10.89
N LYS A 308 16.34 12.04 10.76
CA LYS A 308 16.92 13.20 11.47
C LYS A 308 17.55 14.14 10.45
N ASP A 309 17.11 15.39 10.46
CA ASP A 309 17.64 16.44 9.56
C ASP A 309 17.67 15.99 8.08
N GLY A 310 16.61 15.30 7.63
CA GLY A 310 16.48 14.80 6.27
C GLY A 310 17.35 13.58 5.93
N THR A 311 17.97 12.94 6.92
CA THR A 311 18.80 11.74 6.75
C THR A 311 18.26 10.59 7.60
N TYR A 312 18.09 9.42 6.99
CA TYR A 312 17.74 8.22 7.76
C TYR A 312 18.94 7.70 8.56
N HIS A 313 18.68 7.35 9.80
CA HIS A 313 19.62 6.71 10.72
C HIS A 313 19.03 5.38 11.20
N VAL A 314 19.87 4.36 11.25
CA VAL A 314 19.52 3.04 11.80
C VAL A 314 20.42 2.76 13.00
N LEU A 315 19.87 2.13 14.03
CA LEU A 315 20.67 1.65 15.14
C LEU A 315 21.48 0.43 14.70
N CYS A 316 22.81 0.57 14.76
CA CYS A 316 23.75 -0.51 14.49
C CYS A 316 24.55 -0.86 15.75
N VAL A 317 24.98 -2.11 15.84
CA VAL A 317 25.91 -2.56 16.88
C VAL A 317 27.24 -1.82 16.70
N LYS A 318 27.85 -1.35 17.80
CA LYS A 318 29.18 -0.72 17.78
C LYS A 318 30.23 -1.74 17.35
N THR A 319 31.11 -1.30 16.46
CA THR A 319 32.28 -2.09 15.99
C THR A 319 33.43 -2.01 16.96
#